data_74cd12c0742719918072104b3ba1d200
#
_entry.id   74cd12c0742719918072104b3ba1d200
#
_cell.length_a   1.000
_cell.length_b   1.000
_cell.length_c   1.000
_cell.angle_alpha   90.00
_cell.angle_beta   90.00
_cell.angle_gamma   90.00
#
_symmetry.space_group_name_H-M   'P 1'
#
loop_
_entity.id
_entity.type
_entity.pdbx_description
1 polymer ?
#
loop_
_entity_poly.entity_id
_entity_poly.type
_entity_poly.pdbx_seq_one_letter_code
_entity_poly.pdbx_strand_id
1 'polypeptide(L)'
;VALLSATGSERMGAEVAPRVAARFGRCLLELGGNNAAVVTPSADLDLAVRGIVFAAAGTAGQRCTTLRRVIAHESLVDDLVGRLAEVFGRLPVGDPFADGTLVGPLIAPRAAAAMRAALDQAVAEGGEVVAGGEPLTADVAPDAVYVRPALVRMPAQTDVVRRETFAPVLYVLTYRSLEEAVALHNDVPQGLSSSIFTTDQREAERFLAADGSDCGIVNVNIGTSGAEIGGAFGGEKNTGGGRESGSDAWRGYMRRATNTVNYSDELPLAQGVTFT
;
A
#
# COMPACT_ATOMS: atom_id res chain seq x y z
N VAL A 1 12.24 -27.37 0.65
CA VAL A 1 11.00 -26.61 0.41
C VAL A 1 11.04 -26.07 -1.00
N ALA A 2 10.01 -26.36 -1.84
CA ALA A 2 9.98 -25.99 -3.25
C ALA A 2 9.56 -24.52 -3.47
N LEU A 3 8.72 -23.99 -2.58
CA LEU A 3 8.24 -22.62 -2.57
C LEU A 3 8.36 -22.06 -1.17
N LEU A 4 8.89 -20.86 -1.03
CA LEU A 4 8.82 -20.07 0.19
C LEU A 4 7.84 -18.92 -0.06
N SER A 5 6.78 -18.84 0.75
CA SER A 5 5.82 -17.73 0.77
C SER A 5 5.95 -17.02 2.10
N ALA A 6 6.19 -15.71 2.10
CA ALA A 6 6.40 -14.93 3.31
C ALA A 6 5.87 -13.51 3.19
N THR A 7 5.26 -13.03 4.28
CA THR A 7 4.82 -11.64 4.46
C THR A 7 5.67 -10.97 5.53
N GLY A 8 6.17 -9.77 5.28
CA GLY A 8 7.00 -9.06 6.25
C GLY A 8 7.56 -7.73 5.73
N SER A 9 8.66 -7.28 6.31
CA SER A 9 9.31 -6.04 5.90
C SER A 9 10.17 -6.21 4.63
N GLU A 10 10.42 -5.12 3.91
CA GLU A 10 11.40 -5.12 2.80
C GLU A 10 12.76 -5.66 3.22
N ARG A 11 13.21 -5.35 4.42
CA ARG A 11 14.47 -5.87 4.98
C ARG A 11 14.46 -7.41 5.07
N MET A 12 13.35 -7.99 5.52
CA MET A 12 13.18 -9.47 5.55
C MET A 12 13.22 -10.03 4.13
N GLY A 13 12.52 -9.39 3.18
CA GLY A 13 12.51 -9.81 1.78
C GLY A 13 13.90 -9.79 1.15
N ALA A 14 14.66 -8.72 1.39
CA ALA A 14 16.04 -8.56 0.88
C ALA A 14 17.00 -9.65 1.41
N GLU A 15 16.76 -10.20 2.59
CA GLU A 15 17.53 -11.32 3.12
C GLU A 15 17.05 -12.69 2.59
N VAL A 16 15.74 -12.87 2.46
CA VAL A 16 15.14 -14.15 2.11
C VAL A 16 15.27 -14.46 0.62
N ALA A 17 14.98 -13.49 -0.25
CA ALA A 17 14.94 -13.70 -1.70
C ALA A 17 16.26 -14.25 -2.26
N PRO A 18 17.46 -13.69 -1.96
CA PRO A 18 18.73 -14.21 -2.46
C PRO A 18 19.02 -15.63 -1.97
N ARG A 19 18.67 -15.95 -0.71
CA ARG A 19 18.88 -17.29 -0.14
C ARG A 19 18.02 -18.35 -0.83
N VAL A 20 16.78 -17.99 -1.21
CA VAL A 20 15.89 -18.87 -1.97
C VAL A 20 16.39 -19.03 -3.41
N ALA A 21 16.79 -17.92 -4.06
CA ALA A 21 17.30 -17.91 -5.41
C ALA A 21 18.62 -18.72 -5.55
N ALA A 22 19.51 -18.67 -4.55
CA ALA A 22 20.78 -19.41 -4.55
C ALA A 22 20.61 -20.95 -4.69
N ARG A 23 19.44 -21.48 -4.36
CA ARG A 23 19.10 -22.91 -4.54
C ARG A 23 18.06 -23.14 -5.63
N PHE A 24 17.82 -22.18 -6.51
CA PHE A 24 16.81 -22.20 -7.57
C PHE A 24 15.38 -22.46 -7.06
N GLY A 25 15.08 -22.08 -5.80
CA GLY A 25 13.77 -22.17 -5.21
C GLY A 25 12.84 -21.06 -5.71
N ARG A 26 11.53 -21.29 -5.62
CA ARG A 26 10.54 -20.25 -5.87
C ARG A 26 10.29 -19.46 -4.59
N CYS A 27 10.06 -18.16 -4.75
CA CYS A 27 9.75 -17.25 -3.66
C CYS A 27 8.52 -16.42 -4.00
N LEU A 28 7.58 -16.29 -3.05
CA LEU A 28 6.47 -15.37 -3.09
C LEU A 28 6.61 -14.46 -1.87
N LEU A 29 6.76 -13.17 -2.10
CA LEU A 29 6.98 -12.19 -1.03
C LEU A 29 5.92 -11.10 -1.09
N GLU A 30 5.28 -10.87 0.06
CA GLU A 30 4.38 -9.76 0.34
C GLU A 30 5.04 -8.87 1.40
N LEU A 31 5.53 -7.72 0.99
CA LEU A 31 6.35 -6.86 1.82
C LEU A 31 5.65 -5.52 2.12
N GLY A 32 6.42 -4.45 2.27
CA GLY A 32 5.91 -3.13 2.57
C GLY A 32 5.12 -2.49 1.43
N GLY A 33 4.46 -1.39 1.76
CA GLY A 33 3.74 -0.53 0.82
C GLY A 33 3.84 0.93 1.25
N ASN A 34 3.88 1.83 0.27
CA ASN A 34 3.85 3.28 0.50
C ASN A 34 2.74 3.90 -0.35
N ASN A 35 1.55 3.45 -0.08
CA ASN A 35 0.38 3.60 -0.92
C ASN A 35 -0.09 5.06 -1.01
N ALA A 36 -0.52 5.48 -2.21
CA ALA A 36 -1.04 6.81 -2.44
C ALA A 36 -2.47 6.81 -2.97
N ALA A 37 -3.20 7.87 -2.62
CA ALA A 37 -4.46 8.23 -3.24
C ALA A 37 -4.30 9.56 -3.99
N VAL A 38 -4.60 9.55 -5.28
CA VAL A 38 -4.71 10.76 -6.10
C VAL A 38 -6.13 11.30 -5.96
N VAL A 39 -6.26 12.61 -5.67
CA VAL A 39 -7.57 13.28 -5.59
C VAL A 39 -7.64 14.36 -6.65
N THR A 40 -8.51 14.14 -7.64
CA THR A 40 -8.63 15.04 -8.81
C THR A 40 -9.63 16.17 -8.58
N PRO A 41 -9.64 17.23 -9.40
CA PRO A 41 -10.60 18.32 -9.30
C PRO A 41 -12.07 17.87 -9.38
N SER A 42 -12.33 16.75 -10.05
CA SER A 42 -13.67 16.19 -10.22
C SER A 42 -14.12 15.28 -9.07
N ALA A 43 -13.25 15.01 -8.10
CA ALA A 43 -13.54 14.07 -7.02
C ALA A 43 -14.74 14.48 -6.16
N ASP A 44 -15.54 13.50 -5.77
CA ASP A 44 -16.48 13.65 -4.65
C ASP A 44 -15.67 13.69 -3.33
N LEU A 45 -15.53 14.86 -2.74
CA LEU A 45 -14.71 15.06 -1.55
C LEU A 45 -15.28 14.36 -0.32
N ASP A 46 -16.60 14.22 -0.19
CA ASP A 46 -17.20 13.52 0.95
C ASP A 46 -16.91 12.02 0.89
N LEU A 47 -16.92 11.45 -0.31
CA LEU A 47 -16.49 10.07 -0.54
C LEU A 47 -14.99 9.92 -0.31
N ALA A 48 -14.18 10.84 -0.87
CA ALA A 48 -12.73 10.83 -0.74
C ALA A 48 -12.27 10.89 0.71
N VAL A 49 -12.81 11.82 1.51
CA VAL A 49 -12.48 11.95 2.94
C VAL A 49 -12.75 10.64 3.68
N ARG A 50 -13.91 10.03 3.49
CA ARG A 50 -14.25 8.74 4.14
C ARG A 50 -13.29 7.63 3.75
N GLY A 51 -13.00 7.49 2.46
CA GLY A 51 -12.07 6.47 1.94
C GLY A 51 -10.63 6.68 2.44
N ILE A 52 -10.17 7.93 2.45
CA ILE A 52 -8.83 8.31 2.91
C ILE A 52 -8.67 8.05 4.41
N VAL A 53 -9.61 8.50 5.23
CA VAL A 53 -9.56 8.33 6.70
C VAL A 53 -9.53 6.86 7.07
N PHE A 54 -10.42 6.04 6.49
CA PHE A 54 -10.43 4.60 6.74
C PHE A 54 -9.10 3.94 6.34
N ALA A 55 -8.58 4.27 5.16
CA ALA A 55 -7.36 3.67 4.65
C ALA A 55 -6.10 4.11 5.43
N ALA A 56 -6.07 5.34 5.95
CA ALA A 56 -4.91 5.89 6.67
C ALA A 56 -4.89 5.53 8.16
N ALA A 57 -6.05 5.61 8.84
CA ALA A 57 -6.14 5.43 10.29
C ALA A 57 -6.54 4.00 10.71
N GLY A 58 -7.17 3.24 9.82
CA GLY A 58 -7.57 1.86 10.08
C GLY A 58 -6.39 1.00 10.56
N THR A 59 -6.62 0.19 11.60
CA THR A 59 -5.60 -0.68 12.24
C THR A 59 -4.37 0.12 12.69
N ALA A 60 -4.56 1.38 13.10
CA ALA A 60 -3.49 2.30 13.50
C ALA A 60 -2.37 2.43 12.43
N GLY A 61 -2.74 2.45 11.14
CA GLY A 61 -1.77 2.55 10.05
C GLY A 61 -0.86 1.33 9.84
N GLN A 62 -1.21 0.18 10.43
CA GLN A 62 -0.36 -1.01 10.46
C GLN A 62 -0.84 -2.10 9.49
N ARG A 63 -1.21 -1.69 8.26
CA ARG A 63 -1.43 -2.59 7.12
C ARG A 63 -0.41 -2.28 6.03
N CYS A 64 -0.03 -3.29 5.27
CA CYS A 64 0.78 -3.09 4.06
C CYS A 64 0.06 -2.19 3.04
N THR A 65 -1.29 -2.23 3.01
CA THR A 65 -2.14 -1.38 2.16
C THR A 65 -2.54 -0.05 2.79
N THR A 66 -2.03 0.32 3.98
CA THR A 66 -2.33 1.61 4.61
C THR A 66 -2.01 2.76 3.66
N LEU A 67 -2.95 3.69 3.54
CA LEU A 67 -2.75 4.94 2.80
C LEU A 67 -1.75 5.82 3.56
N ARG A 68 -0.64 6.16 2.91
CA ARG A 68 0.43 6.97 3.52
C ARG A 68 0.62 8.31 2.84
N ARG A 69 0.18 8.43 1.59
CA ARG A 69 0.31 9.65 0.79
C ARG A 69 -1.03 9.99 0.13
N VAL A 70 -1.47 11.24 0.27
CA VAL A 70 -2.51 11.85 -0.54
C VAL A 70 -1.84 12.81 -1.50
N ILE A 71 -2.10 12.67 -2.79
CA ILE A 71 -1.61 13.54 -3.85
C ILE A 71 -2.83 14.27 -4.39
N ALA A 72 -3.05 15.51 -3.91
CA ALA A 72 -4.26 16.29 -4.16
C ALA A 72 -4.00 17.42 -5.15
N HIS A 73 -4.95 17.66 -6.06
CA HIS A 73 -4.86 18.78 -7.00
C HIS A 73 -4.84 20.12 -6.26
N GLU A 74 -4.04 21.08 -6.74
CA GLU A 74 -3.85 22.39 -6.10
C GLU A 74 -5.16 23.16 -5.85
N SER A 75 -6.18 22.96 -6.68
CA SER A 75 -7.46 23.67 -6.57
C SER A 75 -8.33 23.22 -5.39
N LEU A 76 -8.05 22.07 -4.78
CA LEU A 76 -8.89 21.49 -3.71
C LEU A 76 -8.12 21.06 -2.46
N VAL A 77 -6.79 21.11 -2.50
CA VAL A 77 -5.95 20.58 -1.42
C VAL A 77 -6.24 21.24 -0.06
N ASP A 78 -6.51 22.55 -0.03
CA ASP A 78 -6.78 23.27 1.22
C ASP A 78 -8.13 22.86 1.84
N ASP A 79 -9.19 22.69 1.04
CA ASP A 79 -10.48 22.18 1.49
C ASP A 79 -10.35 20.73 1.98
N LEU A 80 -9.66 19.89 1.20
CA LEU A 80 -9.43 18.49 1.57
C LEU A 80 -8.66 18.36 2.89
N VAL A 81 -7.58 19.13 3.06
CA VAL A 81 -6.76 19.13 4.29
C VAL A 81 -7.60 19.59 5.48
N GLY A 82 -8.41 20.64 5.34
CA GLY A 82 -9.30 21.12 6.40
C GLY A 82 -10.30 20.04 6.86
N ARG A 83 -10.96 19.37 5.91
CA ARG A 83 -11.90 18.27 6.21
C ARG A 83 -11.21 17.07 6.85
N LEU A 84 -10.04 16.68 6.34
CA LEU A 84 -9.25 15.59 6.92
C LEU A 84 -8.80 15.94 8.35
N ALA A 85 -8.33 17.15 8.60
CA ALA A 85 -7.88 17.60 9.92
C ALA A 85 -9.02 17.54 10.96
N GLU A 86 -10.22 17.98 10.57
CA GLU A 86 -11.41 17.90 11.41
C GLU A 86 -11.72 16.45 11.81
N VAL A 87 -11.66 15.50 10.86
CA VAL A 87 -11.95 14.09 11.16
C VAL A 87 -10.82 13.47 11.97
N PHE A 88 -9.55 13.69 11.61
CA PHE A 88 -8.39 13.16 12.34
C PHE A 88 -8.38 13.63 13.81
N GLY A 89 -8.76 14.88 14.07
CA GLY A 89 -8.87 15.42 15.43
C GLY A 89 -9.93 14.76 16.31
N ARG A 90 -10.92 14.08 15.70
CA ARG A 90 -12.04 13.45 16.41
C ARG A 90 -11.99 11.93 16.43
N LEU A 91 -11.02 11.30 15.76
CA LEU A 91 -10.92 9.83 15.71
C LEU A 91 -10.82 9.27 17.13
N PRO A 92 -11.76 8.38 17.55
CA PRO A 92 -11.68 7.74 18.85
C PRO A 92 -10.56 6.72 18.86
N VAL A 93 -9.53 7.01 19.69
CA VAL A 93 -8.36 6.17 19.91
C VAL A 93 -8.45 5.56 21.30
N GLY A 94 -8.30 4.26 21.45
CA GLY A 94 -8.40 3.62 22.75
C GLY A 94 -8.46 2.09 22.69
N ASP A 95 -9.06 1.50 23.71
CA ASP A 95 -9.27 0.07 23.81
C ASP A 95 -10.02 -0.49 22.58
N PRO A 96 -9.41 -1.41 21.83
CA PRO A 96 -10.04 -2.01 20.66
C PRO A 96 -11.31 -2.83 20.98
N PHE A 97 -11.53 -3.19 22.24
CA PHE A 97 -12.72 -3.89 22.69
C PHE A 97 -13.83 -2.95 23.18
N ALA A 98 -13.56 -1.65 23.33
CA ALA A 98 -14.56 -0.68 23.71
C ALA A 98 -15.41 -0.25 22.49
N ASP A 99 -16.71 -0.10 22.71
CA ASP A 99 -17.64 0.36 21.68
C ASP A 99 -17.23 1.74 21.17
N GLY A 100 -17.25 1.89 19.83
CA GLY A 100 -16.94 3.15 19.16
C GLY A 100 -15.45 3.45 18.97
N THR A 101 -14.52 2.63 19.48
CA THR A 101 -13.10 2.77 19.18
C THR A 101 -12.84 2.48 17.71
N LEU A 102 -12.13 3.37 17.03
CA LEU A 102 -11.73 3.21 15.62
C LEU A 102 -10.23 2.95 15.44
N VAL A 103 -9.41 3.43 16.37
CA VAL A 103 -7.95 3.30 16.31
C VAL A 103 -7.46 2.65 17.60
N GLY A 104 -6.92 1.45 17.48
CA GLY A 104 -6.29 0.71 18.58
C GLY A 104 -4.82 1.07 18.79
N PRO A 105 -4.09 0.26 19.58
CA PRO A 105 -2.69 0.51 19.88
C PRO A 105 -1.75 0.18 18.71
N LEU A 106 -0.56 0.75 18.75
CA LEU A 106 0.58 0.26 17.97
C LEU A 106 1.09 -1.07 18.55
N ILE A 107 1.68 -1.89 17.67
CA ILE A 107 2.15 -3.24 18.03
C ILE A 107 3.25 -3.24 19.11
N ALA A 108 4.04 -2.17 19.19
CA ALA A 108 5.14 -2.09 20.15
C ALA A 108 5.66 -0.65 20.31
N PRO A 109 6.36 -0.31 21.42
CA PRO A 109 6.95 1.02 21.64
C PRO A 109 7.87 1.49 20.51
N ARG A 110 8.60 0.57 19.86
CA ARG A 110 9.47 0.90 18.72
C ARG A 110 8.69 1.50 17.53
N ALA A 111 7.43 1.12 17.36
CA ALA A 111 6.59 1.66 16.28
C ALA A 111 6.23 3.14 16.55
N ALA A 112 5.94 3.50 17.80
CA ALA A 112 5.74 4.89 18.19
C ALA A 112 7.03 5.72 18.07
N ALA A 113 8.17 5.15 18.45
CA ALA A 113 9.47 5.83 18.27
C ALA A 113 9.78 6.08 16.79
N ALA A 114 9.49 5.11 15.91
CA ALA A 114 9.63 5.27 14.46
C ALA A 114 8.68 6.34 13.90
N MET A 115 7.42 6.36 14.37
CA MET A 115 6.46 7.41 14.01
C MET A 115 6.95 8.79 14.42
N ARG A 116 7.42 8.94 15.66
CA ARG A 116 7.97 10.20 16.16
C ARG A 116 9.14 10.68 15.31
N ALA A 117 10.11 9.81 15.05
CA ALA A 117 11.26 10.13 14.22
C ALA A 117 10.86 10.55 12.81
N ALA A 118 9.83 9.92 12.23
CA ALA A 118 9.30 10.29 10.92
C ALA A 118 8.64 11.68 10.94
N LEU A 119 7.87 12.00 11.98
CA LEU A 119 7.26 13.33 12.13
C LEU A 119 8.32 14.43 12.35
N ASP A 120 9.31 14.17 13.19
CA ASP A 120 10.42 15.12 13.44
C ASP A 120 11.21 15.37 12.12
N GLN A 121 11.45 14.32 11.33
CA GLN A 121 12.09 14.45 10.03
C GLN A 121 11.20 15.20 9.03
N ALA A 122 9.89 14.92 8.99
CA ALA A 122 8.97 15.62 8.10
C ALA A 122 8.97 17.13 8.37
N VAL A 123 8.96 17.53 9.64
CA VAL A 123 9.06 18.96 10.05
C VAL A 123 10.42 19.53 9.63
N ALA A 124 11.53 18.82 9.83
CA ALA A 124 12.86 19.27 9.41
C ALA A 124 12.97 19.40 7.87
N GLU A 125 12.21 18.62 7.10
CA GLU A 125 12.12 18.70 5.65
C GLU A 125 11.06 19.71 5.16
N GLY A 126 10.54 20.58 6.04
CA GLY A 126 9.62 21.67 5.73
C GLY A 126 8.14 21.29 5.78
N GLY A 127 7.81 20.13 6.32
CA GLY A 127 6.43 19.69 6.54
C GLY A 127 5.76 20.37 7.72
N GLU A 128 4.44 20.46 7.66
CA GLU A 128 3.57 20.98 8.72
C GLU A 128 2.68 19.85 9.24
N VAL A 129 2.76 19.56 10.55
CA VAL A 129 1.82 18.66 11.22
C VAL A 129 0.50 19.41 11.44
N VAL A 130 -0.50 19.10 10.64
CA VAL A 130 -1.81 19.79 10.67
C VAL A 130 -2.72 19.22 11.77
N ALA A 131 -2.59 17.92 12.07
CA ALA A 131 -3.36 17.28 13.14
C ALA A 131 -2.64 16.04 13.69
N GLY A 132 -2.83 15.73 14.96
CA GLY A 132 -2.40 14.51 15.62
C GLY A 132 -0.88 14.35 15.78
N GLY A 133 -0.44 13.09 15.89
CA GLY A 133 0.97 12.72 16.04
C GLY A 133 1.44 12.59 17.50
N GLU A 134 0.66 13.07 18.45
CA GLU A 134 1.00 12.97 19.88
C GLU A 134 0.68 11.56 20.44
N PRO A 135 1.48 11.09 21.41
CA PRO A 135 1.15 9.90 22.18
C PRO A 135 -0.08 10.14 23.06
N LEU A 136 -0.85 9.07 23.27
CA LEU A 136 -1.98 9.07 24.19
C LEU A 136 -1.73 8.10 25.34
N THR A 137 -2.14 8.49 26.53
CA THR A 137 -2.23 7.58 27.66
C THR A 137 -3.66 7.02 27.71
N ALA A 138 -3.82 5.72 27.52
CA ALA A 138 -5.07 5.02 27.71
C ALA A 138 -4.90 4.00 28.83
N ASP A 139 -5.83 4.02 29.79
CA ASP A 139 -5.80 3.12 30.97
C ASP A 139 -6.25 1.69 30.64
N VAL A 140 -5.73 1.12 29.53
CA VAL A 140 -6.15 -0.20 29.05
C VAL A 140 -5.14 -1.27 29.42
N ALA A 141 -3.86 -1.03 29.16
CA ALA A 141 -2.76 -1.91 29.54
C ALA A 141 -1.50 -1.08 29.75
N PRO A 142 -0.67 -1.39 30.77
CA PRO A 142 0.50 -0.59 31.13
C PRO A 142 1.53 -0.41 30.01
N ASP A 143 1.64 -1.40 29.11
CA ASP A 143 2.60 -1.44 28.01
C ASP A 143 1.98 -1.10 26.64
N ALA A 144 0.69 -0.81 26.59
CA ALA A 144 0.01 -0.45 25.33
C ALA A 144 0.39 0.96 24.88
N VAL A 145 0.71 1.09 23.60
CA VAL A 145 1.16 2.36 23.01
C VAL A 145 0.10 2.89 22.07
N TYR A 146 -0.50 4.00 22.46
CA TYR A 146 -1.52 4.69 21.69
C TYR A 146 -0.96 6.00 21.13
N VAL A 147 -1.34 6.32 19.90
CA VAL A 147 -0.97 7.58 19.24
C VAL A 147 -2.18 8.13 18.49
N ARG A 148 -2.31 9.45 18.42
CA ARG A 148 -3.26 10.06 17.48
C ARG A 148 -2.75 9.92 16.07
N PRO A 149 -3.57 9.49 15.10
CA PRO A 149 -3.21 9.54 13.69
C PRO A 149 -2.77 10.94 13.27
N ALA A 150 -1.66 11.03 12.57
CA ALA A 150 -1.05 12.29 12.14
C ALA A 150 -1.41 12.63 10.69
N LEU A 151 -1.76 13.88 10.46
CA LEU A 151 -1.91 14.48 9.13
C LEU A 151 -0.80 15.50 8.95
N VAL A 152 0.01 15.34 7.90
CA VAL A 152 1.19 16.19 7.63
C VAL A 152 1.10 16.73 6.21
N ARG A 153 1.12 18.06 6.07
CA ARG A 153 1.24 18.71 4.76
C ARG A 153 2.73 18.84 4.41
N MET A 154 3.12 18.35 3.24
CA MET A 154 4.51 18.38 2.79
C MET A 154 4.68 19.31 1.59
N PRO A 155 5.78 20.08 1.52
CA PRO A 155 6.06 20.95 0.37
C PRO A 155 6.48 20.16 -0.88
N ALA A 156 7.03 18.95 -0.70
CA ALA A 156 7.48 18.06 -1.76
C ALA A 156 7.53 16.61 -1.28
N GLN A 157 7.70 15.67 -2.20
CA GLN A 157 7.93 14.25 -1.90
C GLN A 157 9.40 14.04 -1.51
N THR A 158 9.70 14.26 -0.25
CA THR A 158 11.03 14.14 0.35
C THR A 158 11.34 12.70 0.77
N ASP A 159 12.53 12.46 1.33
CA ASP A 159 12.97 11.11 1.71
C ASP A 159 12.10 10.46 2.78
N VAL A 160 11.57 11.25 3.74
CA VAL A 160 10.65 10.72 4.75
C VAL A 160 9.33 10.29 4.14
N VAL A 161 8.84 10.99 3.12
CA VAL A 161 7.60 10.65 2.41
C VAL A 161 7.77 9.39 1.54
N ARG A 162 8.96 9.20 0.94
CA ARG A 162 9.28 8.02 0.12
C ARG A 162 9.49 6.74 0.94
N ARG A 163 9.71 6.87 2.24
CA ARG A 163 9.96 5.73 3.14
C ARG A 163 8.68 5.30 3.85
N GLU A 164 8.43 3.99 3.89
CA GLU A 164 7.32 3.46 4.67
C GLU A 164 7.52 3.71 6.17
N THR A 165 6.54 4.37 6.81
CA THR A 165 6.41 4.45 8.26
C THR A 165 5.20 3.60 8.67
N PHE A 166 5.42 2.46 9.32
CA PHE A 166 4.35 1.51 9.66
C PHE A 166 3.59 1.95 10.91
N ALA A 167 2.94 3.12 10.79
CA ALA A 167 2.19 3.83 11.81
C ALA A 167 1.17 4.76 11.14
N PRO A 168 0.21 5.34 11.87
CA PRO A 168 -0.85 6.16 11.29
C PRO A 168 -0.35 7.59 10.98
N VAL A 169 0.47 7.72 9.95
CA VAL A 169 0.95 9.00 9.40
C VAL A 169 0.48 9.13 7.96
N LEU A 170 -0.22 10.22 7.67
CA LEU A 170 -0.68 10.56 6.33
C LEU A 170 -0.01 11.84 5.85
N TYR A 171 0.76 11.75 4.77
CA TYR A 171 1.37 12.90 4.10
C TYR A 171 0.45 13.40 2.99
N VAL A 172 0.30 14.72 2.88
CA VAL A 172 -0.44 15.38 1.79
C VAL A 172 0.52 16.15 0.92
N LEU A 173 0.49 15.84 -0.37
CA LEU A 173 1.27 16.47 -1.45
C LEU A 173 0.31 17.18 -2.40
N THR A 174 0.82 18.17 -3.13
CA THR A 174 0.07 18.92 -4.12
C THR A 174 0.58 18.62 -5.53
N TYR A 175 -0.31 18.57 -6.51
CA TYR A 175 0.02 18.43 -7.93
C TYR A 175 -0.83 19.38 -8.81
N ARG A 176 -0.44 19.56 -10.08
CA ARG A 176 -1.09 20.44 -11.05
C ARG A 176 -1.61 19.75 -12.29
N SER A 177 -0.99 18.66 -12.73
CA SER A 177 -1.45 17.85 -13.85
C SER A 177 -1.52 16.36 -13.45
N LEU A 178 -2.38 15.59 -14.10
CA LEU A 178 -2.52 14.16 -13.80
C LEU A 178 -1.22 13.41 -14.06
N GLU A 179 -0.43 13.82 -15.04
CA GLU A 179 0.90 13.26 -15.32
C GLU A 179 1.86 13.47 -14.15
N GLU A 180 1.84 14.66 -13.54
CA GLU A 180 2.62 14.95 -12.32
C GLU A 180 2.15 14.08 -11.15
N ALA A 181 0.83 13.93 -10.98
CA ALA A 181 0.28 13.06 -9.93
C ALA A 181 0.72 11.62 -10.10
N VAL A 182 0.67 11.07 -11.32
CA VAL A 182 1.14 9.71 -11.63
C VAL A 182 2.64 9.59 -11.39
N ALA A 183 3.43 10.57 -11.81
CA ALA A 183 4.88 10.58 -11.57
C ALA A 183 5.22 10.58 -10.08
N LEU A 184 4.58 11.44 -9.27
CA LEU A 184 4.73 11.46 -7.81
C LEU A 184 4.26 10.14 -7.17
N HIS A 185 3.15 9.59 -7.65
CA HIS A 185 2.63 8.32 -7.17
C HIS A 185 3.64 7.20 -7.34
N ASN A 186 4.20 7.05 -8.55
CA ASN A 186 5.10 5.96 -8.91
C ASN A 186 6.56 6.15 -8.38
N ASP A 187 6.93 7.37 -7.93
CA ASP A 187 8.28 7.71 -7.43
C ASP A 187 8.49 7.27 -5.96
N VAL A 188 8.23 6.00 -5.71
CA VAL A 188 8.55 5.31 -4.44
C VAL A 188 9.02 3.88 -4.73
N PRO A 189 9.80 3.28 -3.80
CA PRO A 189 10.30 1.92 -4.02
C PRO A 189 9.22 0.83 -4.05
N GLN A 190 8.08 1.06 -3.42
CA GLN A 190 7.00 0.09 -3.30
C GLN A 190 5.95 0.25 -4.41
N GLY A 191 5.17 -0.81 -4.66
CA GLY A 191 4.06 -0.79 -5.62
C GLY A 191 2.96 -1.78 -5.23
N LEU A 192 2.42 -1.68 -3.99
CA LEU A 192 1.38 -2.59 -3.54
C LEU A 192 0.00 -2.13 -3.96
N SER A 193 -0.47 -1.00 -3.43
CA SER A 193 -1.83 -0.52 -3.61
C SER A 193 -1.89 0.97 -3.88
N SER A 194 -2.88 1.38 -4.67
CA SER A 194 -3.10 2.76 -5.07
C SER A 194 -4.59 3.05 -5.22
N SER A 195 -4.93 4.32 -5.24
CA SER A 195 -6.29 4.77 -5.49
C SER A 195 -6.31 6.10 -6.24
N ILE A 196 -7.38 6.31 -7.02
CA ILE A 196 -7.75 7.62 -7.55
C ILE A 196 -9.20 7.93 -7.15
N PHE A 197 -9.44 9.15 -6.68
CA PHE A 197 -10.78 9.70 -6.47
C PHE A 197 -11.10 10.70 -7.58
N THR A 198 -12.07 10.36 -8.41
CA THR A 198 -12.47 11.13 -9.59
C THR A 198 -13.88 10.75 -10.02
N THR A 199 -14.59 11.69 -10.65
CA THR A 199 -15.83 11.44 -11.40
C THR A 199 -15.62 11.51 -12.91
N ASP A 200 -14.40 11.81 -13.37
CA ASP A 200 -14.03 11.77 -14.80
C ASP A 200 -13.51 10.37 -15.18
N GLN A 201 -14.25 9.72 -16.09
CA GLN A 201 -13.88 8.38 -16.55
C GLN A 201 -12.51 8.38 -17.26
N ARG A 202 -12.11 9.45 -17.93
CA ARG A 202 -10.81 9.51 -18.63
C ARG A 202 -9.65 9.55 -17.65
N GLU A 203 -9.80 10.27 -16.54
CA GLU A 203 -8.81 10.27 -15.47
C GLU A 203 -8.69 8.88 -14.84
N ALA A 204 -9.83 8.22 -14.58
CA ALA A 204 -9.85 6.85 -14.05
C ALA A 204 -9.14 5.87 -14.99
N GLU A 205 -9.50 5.85 -16.29
CA GLU A 205 -8.89 4.98 -17.29
C GLU A 205 -7.39 5.27 -17.48
N ARG A 206 -6.99 6.56 -17.43
CA ARG A 206 -5.57 6.95 -17.52
C ARG A 206 -4.77 6.45 -16.32
N PHE A 207 -5.35 6.47 -15.12
CA PHE A 207 -4.69 5.97 -13.91
C PHE A 207 -4.61 4.44 -13.88
N LEU A 208 -5.61 3.74 -14.46
CA LEU A 208 -5.65 2.28 -14.59
C LEU A 208 -4.78 1.73 -15.74
N ALA A 209 -4.36 2.58 -16.69
CA ALA A 209 -3.58 2.17 -17.84
C ALA A 209 -2.20 1.64 -17.44
N ALA A 210 -1.55 0.90 -18.34
CA ALA A 210 -0.23 0.28 -18.11
C ALA A 210 0.89 1.28 -17.77
N ASP A 211 0.74 2.52 -18.23
CA ASP A 211 1.63 3.66 -17.92
C ASP A 211 1.03 4.62 -16.88
N GLY A 212 -0.02 4.19 -16.19
CA GLY A 212 -0.63 4.86 -15.04
C GLY A 212 0.01 4.43 -13.73
N SER A 213 -0.80 3.92 -12.79
CA SER A 213 -0.28 3.38 -11.52
C SER A 213 0.52 2.10 -11.73
N ASP A 214 1.71 2.02 -11.13
CA ASP A 214 2.59 0.86 -11.16
C ASP A 214 2.38 -0.13 -10.02
N CYS A 215 1.23 -0.04 -9.32
CA CYS A 215 0.87 -0.92 -8.22
C CYS A 215 0.16 -2.19 -8.70
N GLY A 216 0.26 -3.26 -7.90
CA GLY A 216 -0.48 -4.51 -8.16
C GLY A 216 -1.98 -4.39 -7.88
N ILE A 217 -2.41 -3.41 -7.07
CA ILE A 217 -3.79 -3.10 -6.74
C ILE A 217 -4.06 -1.64 -7.09
N VAL A 218 -5.01 -1.39 -7.98
CA VAL A 218 -5.36 -0.04 -8.44
C VAL A 218 -6.86 0.16 -8.31
N ASN A 219 -7.27 1.07 -7.45
CA ASN A 219 -8.65 1.31 -7.07
C ASN A 219 -9.17 2.65 -7.62
N VAL A 220 -10.47 2.74 -7.86
CA VAL A 220 -11.15 3.98 -8.22
C VAL A 220 -12.26 4.24 -7.21
N ASN A 221 -12.28 5.43 -6.62
CA ASN A 221 -13.30 5.89 -5.66
C ASN A 221 -13.46 4.99 -4.41
N ILE A 222 -12.41 4.28 -4.05
CA ILE A 222 -12.28 3.54 -2.80
C ILE A 222 -10.83 3.65 -2.32
N GLY A 223 -10.59 3.57 -1.00
CA GLY A 223 -9.24 3.69 -0.44
C GLY A 223 -8.33 2.52 -0.79
N THR A 224 -7.04 2.67 -0.53
CA THR A 224 -5.99 1.68 -0.84
C THR A 224 -6.14 0.36 -0.09
N SER A 225 -6.90 0.32 1.00
CA SER A 225 -7.22 -0.89 1.78
C SER A 225 -8.54 -1.56 1.37
N GLY A 226 -9.09 -1.20 0.22
CA GLY A 226 -10.37 -1.70 -0.32
C GLY A 226 -10.21 -2.68 -1.48
N ALA A 227 -9.18 -3.54 -1.46
CA ALA A 227 -8.98 -4.52 -2.51
C ALA A 227 -10.17 -5.48 -2.64
N GLU A 228 -10.62 -5.73 -3.88
CA GLU A 228 -11.65 -6.73 -4.18
C GLU A 228 -11.11 -8.13 -3.86
N ILE A 229 -11.84 -8.87 -3.03
CA ILE A 229 -11.40 -10.17 -2.51
C ILE A 229 -11.23 -11.23 -3.60
N GLY A 230 -11.95 -11.13 -4.71
CA GLY A 230 -11.81 -12.01 -5.88
C GLY A 230 -10.61 -11.68 -6.75
N GLY A 231 -10.04 -10.50 -6.63
CA GLY A 231 -8.86 -10.05 -7.34
C GLY A 231 -7.56 -10.66 -6.78
N ALA A 232 -6.55 -10.82 -7.62
CA ALA A 232 -5.25 -11.32 -7.18
C ALA A 232 -4.53 -10.26 -6.32
N PHE A 233 -4.24 -10.62 -5.06
CA PHE A 233 -3.58 -9.75 -4.10
C PHE A 233 -2.06 -9.85 -4.22
N GLY A 234 -1.40 -8.71 -4.34
CA GLY A 234 0.06 -8.59 -4.36
C GLY A 234 0.52 -7.31 -5.03
N GLY A 235 1.81 -7.05 -4.99
CA GLY A 235 2.41 -5.83 -5.48
C GLY A 235 3.60 -6.04 -6.41
N GLU A 236 4.20 -4.93 -6.77
CA GLU A 236 5.34 -4.80 -7.66
C GLU A 236 6.51 -4.13 -6.92
N LYS A 237 7.68 -4.04 -7.55
CA LYS A 237 8.87 -3.38 -7.02
C LYS A 237 9.30 -3.96 -5.65
N ASN A 238 9.64 -3.11 -4.68
CA ASN A 238 10.07 -3.55 -3.35
C ASN A 238 8.95 -4.15 -2.49
N THR A 239 7.69 -4.12 -2.94
CA THR A 239 6.62 -4.88 -2.29
C THR A 239 6.83 -6.38 -2.42
N GLY A 240 7.65 -6.83 -3.37
CA GLY A 240 7.95 -8.23 -3.58
C GLY A 240 7.48 -8.71 -4.93
N GLY A 241 6.97 -9.95 -5.00
CA GLY A 241 6.54 -10.51 -6.28
C GLY A 241 5.68 -11.74 -6.14
N GLY A 242 4.90 -11.98 -7.20
CA GLY A 242 3.84 -12.97 -7.23
C GLY A 242 2.49 -12.38 -6.81
N ARG A 243 1.53 -13.27 -6.59
CA ARG A 243 0.22 -12.92 -6.01
C ARG A 243 -0.10 -13.94 -4.93
N GLU A 244 -0.47 -13.43 -3.75
CA GLU A 244 -0.58 -14.24 -2.53
C GLU A 244 -1.94 -14.94 -2.45
N SER A 245 -3.00 -14.26 -2.87
CA SER A 245 -4.37 -14.75 -2.78
C SER A 245 -5.27 -14.17 -3.88
N GLY A 246 -6.49 -14.68 -3.98
CA GLY A 246 -7.49 -14.24 -4.95
C GLY A 246 -7.23 -14.70 -6.39
N SER A 247 -8.24 -14.62 -7.24
CA SER A 247 -8.18 -14.98 -8.66
C SER A 247 -7.44 -16.30 -8.93
N ASP A 248 -6.38 -16.25 -9.74
CA ASP A 248 -5.55 -17.40 -10.13
C ASP A 248 -4.26 -17.53 -9.28
N ALA A 249 -4.13 -16.79 -8.17
CA ALA A 249 -2.96 -16.83 -7.29
C ALA A 249 -2.60 -18.25 -6.81
N TRP A 250 -3.60 -19.11 -6.61
CA TRP A 250 -3.43 -20.52 -6.26
C TRP A 250 -2.49 -21.29 -7.20
N ARG A 251 -2.40 -20.88 -8.48
CA ARG A 251 -1.47 -21.47 -9.46
C ARG A 251 -0.01 -21.27 -9.08
N GLY A 252 0.31 -20.19 -8.36
CA GLY A 252 1.64 -19.91 -7.83
C GLY A 252 2.12 -20.96 -6.85
N TYR A 253 1.20 -21.60 -6.13
CA TYR A 253 1.48 -22.64 -5.14
C TYR A 253 1.56 -24.04 -5.73
N MET A 254 1.19 -24.22 -7.02
CA MET A 254 1.15 -25.51 -7.68
C MET A 254 2.46 -25.82 -8.42
N ARG A 255 2.79 -27.12 -8.47
CA ARG A 255 3.79 -27.62 -9.41
C ARG A 255 3.13 -27.85 -10.77
N ARG A 256 3.70 -27.26 -11.81
CA ARG A 256 3.21 -27.43 -13.19
C ARG A 256 4.09 -28.44 -13.91
N ALA A 257 3.50 -29.39 -14.63
CA ALA A 257 4.19 -30.37 -15.45
C ALA A 257 3.44 -30.52 -16.80
N THR A 258 4.20 -30.63 -17.86
CA THR A 258 3.66 -30.99 -19.16
C THR A 258 3.91 -32.49 -19.38
N ASN A 259 2.88 -33.20 -19.77
CA ASN A 259 2.95 -34.65 -20.07
C ASN A 259 2.55 -34.87 -21.51
N THR A 260 3.32 -35.67 -22.22
CA THR A 260 2.97 -36.16 -23.55
C THR A 260 2.89 -37.69 -23.48
N VAL A 261 1.80 -38.25 -23.92
CA VAL A 261 1.56 -39.70 -23.90
C VAL A 261 1.31 -40.19 -25.32
N ASN A 262 2.16 -41.09 -25.76
CA ASN A 262 1.97 -41.79 -27.03
C ASN A 262 1.19 -43.11 -26.77
N TYR A 263 0.04 -43.25 -27.40
CA TYR A 263 -0.84 -44.45 -27.31
C TYR A 263 -0.69 -45.40 -28.47
N SER A 264 0.22 -45.09 -29.44
CA SER A 264 0.45 -45.95 -30.61
C SER A 264 1.72 -46.78 -30.45
N ASP A 265 1.81 -47.84 -31.24
CA ASP A 265 3.02 -48.66 -31.37
C ASP A 265 4.07 -48.00 -32.28
N GLU A 266 3.72 -46.89 -32.90
CA GLU A 266 4.60 -46.12 -33.77
C GLU A 266 5.13 -44.88 -33.03
N LEU A 267 6.34 -44.46 -33.37
CA LEU A 267 6.95 -43.21 -32.89
C LEU A 267 7.10 -42.21 -34.06
N PRO A 268 6.05 -41.43 -34.37
CA PRO A 268 6.14 -40.44 -35.43
C PRO A 268 7.03 -39.28 -34.94
N LEU A 269 8.24 -39.22 -35.50
CA LEU A 269 9.16 -38.16 -35.19
C LEU A 269 8.82 -36.89 -36.00
N ALA A 270 8.98 -35.73 -35.39
CA ALA A 270 8.75 -34.46 -36.06
C ALA A 270 9.65 -34.31 -37.30
N GLN A 271 9.12 -33.67 -38.34
CA GLN A 271 9.85 -33.33 -39.57
C GLN A 271 10.29 -34.55 -40.42
N GLY A 272 9.66 -35.71 -40.23
CA GLY A 272 9.95 -36.89 -41.04
C GLY A 272 11.34 -37.48 -40.84
N VAL A 273 11.99 -37.20 -39.70
CA VAL A 273 13.29 -37.77 -39.36
C VAL A 273 13.13 -39.25 -38.99
N THR A 274 13.96 -40.15 -39.57
CA THR A 274 14.05 -41.55 -39.19
C THR A 274 15.46 -41.86 -38.72
N PHE A 275 15.59 -42.64 -37.66
CA PHE A 275 16.87 -43.07 -37.07
C PHE A 275 17.18 -44.57 -37.30
N THR A 276 16.55 -45.17 -38.24
CA THR A 276 16.77 -46.59 -38.65
C THR A 276 17.10 -46.65 -40.10
#